data_c1c55b59dfa932b70bad6e8c482b0912
#
_entry.id   c1c55b59dfa932b70bad6e8c482b0912
#
_cell.length_a   1.000
_cell.length_b   1.000
_cell.length_c   1.000
_cell.angle_alpha   90.00
_cell.angle_beta   90.00
_cell.angle_gamma   90.00
#
_symmetry.space_group_name_H-M   'P 1'
#
loop_
_entity.id
_entity.type
_entity.pdbx_description
1 polymer ?
#
loop_
_entity_poly.entity_id
_entity_poly.type
_entity_poly.pdbx_seq_one_letter_code
_entity_poly.pdbx_strand_id
1 'polypeptide(L)'
;GSVRIGDQELGPLSDDALTRLRRDRVGFVFQSFNLIPTLTAAENIRLPLDLAGREPDQPWFDYVVKSVGIADRLSHRPSEMSGGQRQRVAIARALITRPEVAFADEPTGNLDSASGAEVLRLLRDAVTRAGQTVVMVTHDPIAAANADRVVLLADGAIRHDLAAPGLDTIIAAVSGSAV
;
A
#
# COMPACT_ATOMS: atom_id res chain seq x y z
N GLY A 1 1.22 -9.36 -23.17
CA GLY A 1 2.13 -8.72 -22.26
C GLY A 1 2.65 -9.68 -21.21
N SER A 2 3.71 -9.33 -20.49
CA SER A 2 4.24 -10.13 -19.38
C SER A 2 4.23 -9.28 -18.10
N VAL A 3 4.01 -9.93 -16.96
CA VAL A 3 4.08 -9.32 -15.63
C VAL A 3 5.03 -10.14 -14.78
N ARG A 4 5.96 -9.46 -14.10
CA ARG A 4 6.94 -10.09 -13.21
C ARG A 4 6.95 -9.40 -11.85
N ILE A 5 7.15 -10.20 -10.79
CA ILE A 5 7.45 -9.71 -9.44
C ILE A 5 8.77 -10.35 -9.05
N GLY A 6 9.80 -9.52 -8.86
CA GLY A 6 11.17 -9.99 -8.72
C GLY A 6 11.62 -10.81 -9.93
N ASP A 7 12.05 -12.02 -9.67
CA ASP A 7 12.48 -13.01 -10.66
C ASP A 7 11.33 -13.84 -11.28
N GLN A 8 10.12 -13.77 -10.67
CA GLN A 8 8.99 -14.64 -11.04
C GLN A 8 8.08 -14.00 -12.09
N GLU A 9 7.90 -14.65 -13.24
CA GLU A 9 6.86 -14.31 -14.22
C GLU A 9 5.51 -14.87 -13.77
N LEU A 10 4.44 -14.06 -13.86
CA LEU A 10 3.12 -14.44 -13.34
C LEU A 10 2.26 -15.22 -14.33
N GLY A 11 2.39 -14.93 -15.64
CA GLY A 11 1.53 -15.50 -16.68
C GLY A 11 1.49 -17.03 -16.71
N PRO A 12 2.62 -17.74 -16.53
CA PRO A 12 2.64 -19.20 -16.55
C PRO A 12 2.18 -19.88 -15.25
N LEU A 13 1.92 -19.13 -14.18
CA LEU A 13 1.61 -19.70 -12.87
C LEU A 13 0.18 -20.24 -12.80
N SER A 14 0.02 -21.38 -12.11
CA SER A 14 -1.29 -21.89 -11.72
C SER A 14 -1.94 -20.99 -10.64
N ASP A 15 -3.25 -21.10 -10.46
CA ASP A 15 -3.99 -20.35 -9.43
C ASP A 15 -3.43 -20.57 -8.02
N ASP A 16 -3.04 -21.79 -7.68
CA ASP A 16 -2.40 -22.12 -6.41
C ASP A 16 -1.03 -21.43 -6.25
N ALA A 17 -0.24 -21.39 -7.33
CA ALA A 17 1.05 -20.72 -7.32
C ALA A 17 0.89 -19.20 -7.21
N LEU A 18 -0.10 -18.60 -7.91
CA LEU A 18 -0.46 -17.19 -7.80
C LEU A 18 -0.95 -16.85 -6.38
N THR A 19 -1.75 -17.72 -5.76
CA THR A 19 -2.23 -17.53 -4.39
C THR A 19 -1.07 -17.50 -3.39
N ARG A 20 -0.13 -18.46 -3.50
CA ARG A 20 1.08 -18.46 -2.67
C ARG A 20 1.95 -17.23 -2.91
N LEU A 21 2.17 -16.83 -4.16
CA LEU A 21 2.95 -15.64 -4.50
C LEU A 21 2.32 -14.39 -3.91
N ARG A 22 0.99 -14.21 -4.05
CA ARG A 22 0.27 -13.05 -3.46
C ARG A 22 0.42 -13.01 -1.94
N ARG A 23 0.28 -14.16 -1.27
CA ARG A 23 0.43 -14.27 0.19
C ARG A 23 1.83 -13.91 0.66
N ASP A 24 2.87 -14.34 -0.06
CA ASP A 24 4.25 -14.30 0.41
C ASP A 24 5.02 -13.08 -0.10
N ARG A 25 4.70 -12.55 -1.30
CA ARG A 25 5.49 -11.52 -2.00
C ARG A 25 4.72 -10.21 -2.26
N VAL A 26 3.42 -10.15 -1.97
CA VAL A 26 2.59 -8.99 -2.30
C VAL A 26 1.86 -8.47 -1.06
N GLY A 27 1.99 -7.18 -0.79
CA GLY A 27 1.17 -6.47 0.19
C GLY A 27 0.01 -5.74 -0.49
N PHE A 28 -1.12 -5.60 0.22
CA PHE A 28 -2.27 -4.84 -0.28
C PHE A 28 -2.77 -3.85 0.75
N VAL A 29 -2.97 -2.60 0.30
CA VAL A 29 -3.62 -1.51 1.04
C VAL A 29 -4.82 -1.07 0.22
N PHE A 30 -6.02 -1.15 0.79
CA PHE A 30 -7.28 -0.81 0.10
C PHE A 30 -7.89 0.47 0.65
N GLN A 31 -8.68 1.16 -0.16
CA GLN A 31 -9.47 2.31 0.23
C GLN A 31 -10.40 2.02 1.43
N SER A 32 -11.04 0.84 1.46
CA SER A 32 -11.97 0.41 2.52
C SER A 32 -11.28 -0.30 3.68
N PHE A 33 -9.95 -0.19 3.81
CA PHE A 33 -9.10 -0.81 4.82
C PHE A 33 -9.11 -2.35 4.82
N ASN A 34 -10.24 -2.98 4.58
CA ASN A 34 -10.46 -4.44 4.57
C ASN A 34 -9.88 -5.14 5.82
N LEU A 35 -10.08 -4.54 6.99
CA LEU A 35 -9.74 -5.15 8.27
C LEU A 35 -10.85 -6.12 8.70
N ILE A 36 -10.46 -7.22 9.34
CA ILE A 36 -11.39 -8.17 9.96
C ILE A 36 -11.94 -7.50 11.23
N PRO A 37 -13.26 -7.23 11.32
CA PRO A 37 -13.83 -6.41 12.39
C PRO A 37 -13.79 -7.06 13.76
N THR A 38 -13.73 -8.40 13.81
CA THR A 38 -13.66 -9.17 15.07
C THR A 38 -12.26 -9.29 15.62
N LEU A 39 -11.23 -9.01 14.81
CA LEU A 39 -9.83 -9.05 15.21
C LEU A 39 -9.37 -7.69 15.73
N THR A 40 -8.45 -7.70 16.67
CA THR A 40 -7.70 -6.52 17.12
C THR A 40 -6.78 -5.99 16.02
N ALA A 41 -6.19 -4.82 16.22
CA ALA A 41 -5.18 -4.26 15.31
C ALA A 41 -3.96 -5.20 15.19
N ALA A 42 -3.45 -5.72 16.32
CA ALA A 42 -2.33 -6.66 16.32
C ALA A 42 -2.64 -7.93 15.51
N GLU A 43 -3.82 -8.52 15.71
CA GLU A 43 -4.25 -9.72 14.99
C GLU A 43 -4.46 -9.44 13.49
N ASN A 44 -5.04 -8.29 13.12
CA ASN A 44 -5.15 -7.88 11.73
C ASN A 44 -3.77 -7.73 11.05
N ILE A 45 -2.79 -7.13 11.75
CA ILE A 45 -1.43 -6.97 11.23
C ILE A 45 -0.77 -8.35 11.02
N ARG A 46 -0.92 -9.28 11.97
CA ARG A 46 -0.32 -10.62 11.92
C ARG A 46 -1.01 -11.57 10.96
N LEU A 47 -2.25 -11.31 10.58
CA LEU A 47 -3.09 -12.20 9.79
C LEU A 47 -2.39 -12.82 8.56
N PRO A 48 -1.64 -12.08 7.72
CA PRO A 48 -0.93 -12.67 6.58
C PRO A 48 0.12 -13.72 6.99
N LEU A 49 0.79 -13.52 8.13
CA LEU A 49 1.76 -14.48 8.68
C LEU A 49 1.05 -15.72 9.22
N ASP A 50 -0.04 -15.53 9.96
CA ASP A 50 -0.84 -16.62 10.52
C ASP A 50 -1.40 -17.52 9.41
N LEU A 51 -1.91 -16.92 8.31
CA LEU A 51 -2.37 -17.65 7.11
C LEU A 51 -1.24 -18.38 6.36
N ALA A 52 0.00 -17.90 6.51
CA ALA A 52 1.19 -18.54 5.95
C ALA A 52 1.79 -19.59 6.88
N GLY A 53 1.25 -19.79 8.09
CA GLY A 53 1.83 -20.66 9.11
C GLY A 53 3.21 -20.18 9.58
N ARG A 54 3.46 -18.86 9.58
CA ARG A 54 4.74 -18.24 9.92
C ARG A 54 4.64 -17.48 11.23
N GLU A 55 5.62 -17.66 12.10
CA GLU A 55 5.74 -16.83 13.29
C GLU A 55 6.23 -15.42 12.93
N PRO A 56 5.76 -14.36 13.62
CA PRO A 56 6.24 -13.01 13.43
C PRO A 56 7.68 -12.87 13.90
N ASP A 57 8.52 -12.25 13.09
CA ASP A 57 9.79 -11.68 13.52
C ASP A 57 9.47 -10.49 14.44
N GLN A 58 9.61 -10.65 15.76
CA GLN A 58 9.19 -9.65 16.74
C GLN A 58 9.90 -8.30 16.56
N PRO A 59 11.22 -8.22 16.32
CA PRO A 59 11.89 -6.96 15.99
C PRO A 59 11.30 -6.25 14.76
N TRP A 60 10.91 -7.02 13.74
CA TRP A 60 10.27 -6.46 12.55
C TRP A 60 8.84 -6.01 12.81
N PHE A 61 8.07 -6.77 13.56
CA PHE A 61 6.73 -6.38 13.99
C PHE A 61 6.76 -5.05 14.75
N ASP A 62 7.66 -4.93 15.73
CA ASP A 62 7.82 -3.71 16.54
C ASP A 62 8.25 -2.51 15.66
N TYR A 63 9.16 -2.74 14.72
CA TYR A 63 9.59 -1.71 13.76
C TYR A 63 8.41 -1.23 12.91
N VAL A 64 7.63 -2.15 12.30
CA VAL A 64 6.48 -1.80 11.46
C VAL A 64 5.44 -1.04 12.26
N VAL A 65 5.04 -1.55 13.42
CA VAL A 65 4.05 -0.92 14.31
C VAL A 65 4.46 0.48 14.73
N LYS A 66 5.73 0.66 15.09
CA LYS A 66 6.30 1.96 15.44
C LYS A 66 6.33 2.90 14.24
N SER A 67 6.71 2.41 13.06
CA SER A 67 6.80 3.21 11.82
C SER A 67 5.47 3.81 11.42
N VAL A 68 4.38 3.05 11.57
CA VAL A 68 3.02 3.54 11.28
C VAL A 68 2.36 4.28 12.46
N GLY A 69 2.99 4.29 13.64
CA GLY A 69 2.49 5.02 14.82
C GLY A 69 1.18 4.46 15.37
N ILE A 70 1.09 3.12 15.56
CA ILE A 70 -0.13 2.45 16.01
C ILE A 70 0.09 1.60 17.30
N ALA A 71 1.25 1.76 17.96
CA ALA A 71 1.64 0.92 19.09
C ALA A 71 0.65 0.97 20.26
N ASP A 72 0.03 2.10 20.51
CA ASP A 72 -0.95 2.31 21.59
C ASP A 72 -2.36 1.81 21.24
N ARG A 73 -2.58 1.26 20.05
CA ARG A 73 -3.86 0.79 19.54
C ARG A 73 -3.90 -0.70 19.22
N LEU A 74 -2.84 -1.44 19.51
CA LEU A 74 -2.71 -2.85 19.12
C LEU A 74 -3.83 -3.75 19.66
N SER A 75 -4.38 -3.45 20.84
CA SER A 75 -5.49 -4.19 21.45
C SER A 75 -6.88 -3.74 20.99
N HIS A 76 -6.99 -2.63 20.23
CA HIS A 76 -8.27 -2.08 19.78
C HIS A 76 -8.77 -2.83 18.55
N ARG A 77 -10.10 -2.90 18.42
CA ARG A 77 -10.79 -3.40 17.22
C ARG A 77 -11.05 -2.28 16.23
N PRO A 78 -11.27 -2.58 14.93
CA PRO A 78 -11.56 -1.55 13.91
C PRO A 78 -12.71 -0.60 14.26
N SER A 79 -13.73 -1.05 14.99
CA SER A 79 -14.84 -0.22 15.45
C SER A 79 -14.44 0.85 16.47
N GLU A 80 -13.31 0.68 17.13
CA GLU A 80 -12.79 1.57 18.18
C GLU A 80 -11.74 2.55 17.63
N MET A 81 -11.52 2.57 16.31
CA MET A 81 -10.44 3.28 15.64
C MET A 81 -10.96 4.30 14.64
N SER A 82 -10.25 5.43 14.51
CA SER A 82 -10.50 6.40 13.44
C SER A 82 -10.16 5.82 12.05
N GLY A 83 -10.62 6.46 10.98
CA GLY A 83 -10.30 6.09 9.60
C GLY A 83 -8.78 6.02 9.36
N GLY A 84 -8.06 7.06 9.78
CA GLY A 84 -6.60 7.11 9.67
C GLY A 84 -5.90 6.00 10.46
N GLN A 85 -6.38 5.69 11.68
CA GLN A 85 -5.83 4.57 12.47
C GLN A 85 -6.07 3.23 11.78
N ARG A 86 -7.28 2.98 11.23
CA ARG A 86 -7.57 1.78 10.46
C ARG A 86 -6.67 1.64 9.24
N GLN A 87 -6.43 2.74 8.52
CA GLN A 87 -5.53 2.73 7.37
C GLN A 87 -4.08 2.43 7.76
N ARG A 88 -3.60 2.96 8.88
CA ARG A 88 -2.27 2.64 9.42
C ARG A 88 -2.14 1.15 9.76
N VAL A 89 -3.18 0.52 10.32
CA VAL A 89 -3.23 -0.93 10.54
C VAL A 89 -3.17 -1.68 9.20
N ALA A 90 -3.92 -1.23 8.18
CA ALA A 90 -3.90 -1.85 6.85
C ALA A 90 -2.51 -1.75 6.19
N ILE A 91 -1.83 -0.62 6.33
CA ILE A 91 -0.45 -0.45 5.86
C ILE A 91 0.51 -1.39 6.62
N ALA A 92 0.42 -1.45 7.95
CA ALA A 92 1.25 -2.37 8.75
C ALA A 92 1.03 -3.83 8.33
N ARG A 93 -0.23 -4.24 8.13
CA ARG A 93 -0.58 -5.57 7.61
C ARG A 93 0.04 -5.85 6.25
N ALA A 94 0.03 -4.86 5.35
CA ALA A 94 0.62 -5.01 4.03
C ALA A 94 2.15 -5.18 4.06
N LEU A 95 2.83 -4.57 5.05
CA LEU A 95 4.29 -4.57 5.16
C LEU A 95 4.86 -5.70 6.02
N ILE A 96 4.04 -6.35 6.84
CA ILE A 96 4.52 -7.32 7.86
C ILE A 96 5.22 -8.53 7.25
N THR A 97 4.82 -8.96 6.06
CA THR A 97 5.42 -10.09 5.34
C THR A 97 6.73 -9.74 4.65
N ARG A 98 7.17 -8.47 4.67
CA ARG A 98 8.29 -7.95 3.87
C ARG A 98 8.08 -8.23 2.37
N PRO A 99 6.97 -7.76 1.79
CA PRO A 99 6.64 -8.07 0.41
C PRO A 99 7.64 -7.44 -0.56
N GLU A 100 7.79 -7.99 -1.75
CA GLU A 100 8.58 -7.39 -2.83
C GLU A 100 7.91 -6.14 -3.41
N VAL A 101 6.57 -6.12 -3.38
CA VAL A 101 5.76 -4.99 -3.80
C VAL A 101 4.51 -4.84 -2.94
N ALA A 102 4.17 -3.62 -2.57
CA ALA A 102 2.91 -3.27 -1.93
C ALA A 102 2.04 -2.48 -2.92
N PHE A 103 0.84 -2.98 -3.20
CA PHE A 103 -0.17 -2.28 -3.99
C PHE A 103 -1.07 -1.48 -3.07
N ALA A 104 -1.25 -0.19 -3.36
CA ALA A 104 -2.13 0.71 -2.62
C ALA A 104 -3.21 1.23 -3.57
N ASP A 105 -4.44 0.77 -3.37
CA ASP A 105 -5.61 1.15 -4.17
C ASP A 105 -6.38 2.23 -3.44
N GLU A 106 -6.33 3.46 -3.96
CA GLU A 106 -6.93 4.67 -3.38
C GLU A 106 -6.69 4.81 -1.86
N PRO A 107 -5.43 4.77 -1.39
CA PRO A 107 -5.13 4.60 0.04
C PRO A 107 -5.60 5.77 0.92
N THR A 108 -5.97 6.90 0.33
CA THR A 108 -6.44 8.11 1.00
C THR A 108 -7.91 8.43 0.75
N GLY A 109 -8.59 7.69 -0.12
CA GLY A 109 -9.93 8.04 -0.64
C GLY A 109 -11.05 8.11 0.41
N ASN A 110 -10.90 7.47 1.57
CA ASN A 110 -11.87 7.50 2.67
C ASN A 110 -11.36 8.29 3.89
N LEU A 111 -10.38 9.17 3.72
CA LEU A 111 -9.75 9.91 4.80
C LEU A 111 -9.96 11.42 4.63
N ASP A 112 -9.96 12.13 5.76
CA ASP A 112 -9.79 13.58 5.73
C ASP A 112 -8.39 13.96 5.26
N SER A 113 -8.21 15.22 4.83
CA SER A 113 -6.96 15.70 4.24
C SER A 113 -5.73 15.53 5.15
N ALA A 114 -5.89 15.72 6.47
CA ALA A 114 -4.78 15.58 7.41
C ALA A 114 -4.36 14.09 7.55
N SER A 115 -5.33 13.21 7.76
CA SER A 115 -5.09 11.76 7.82
C SER A 115 -4.54 11.22 6.48
N GLY A 116 -5.03 11.74 5.35
CA GLY A 116 -4.54 11.39 4.02
C GLY A 116 -3.06 11.76 3.83
N ALA A 117 -2.67 12.98 4.19
CA ALA A 117 -1.28 13.43 4.12
C ALA A 117 -0.35 12.56 4.99
N GLU A 118 -0.80 12.17 6.19
CA GLU A 118 -0.03 11.26 7.04
C GLU A 118 0.14 9.86 6.42
N VAL A 119 -0.90 9.32 5.80
CA VAL A 119 -0.83 8.02 5.09
C VAL A 119 0.14 8.09 3.92
N LEU A 120 0.10 9.14 3.09
CA LEU A 120 1.06 9.33 1.99
C LEU A 120 2.50 9.41 2.50
N ARG A 121 2.72 10.14 3.61
CA ARG A 121 4.04 10.20 4.24
C ARG A 121 4.51 8.82 4.73
N LEU A 122 3.63 8.02 5.32
CA LEU A 122 3.97 6.65 5.76
C LEU A 122 4.35 5.75 4.58
N LEU A 123 3.64 5.81 3.47
CA LEU A 123 3.98 5.08 2.25
C LEU A 123 5.31 5.56 1.67
N ARG A 124 5.59 6.87 1.66
CA ARG A 124 6.87 7.44 1.25
C ARG A 124 8.02 6.98 2.17
N ASP A 125 7.81 6.97 3.49
CA ASP A 125 8.80 6.47 4.45
C ASP A 125 9.09 4.97 4.25
N ALA A 126 8.08 4.16 3.91
CA ALA A 126 8.28 2.75 3.58
C ALA A 126 9.20 2.58 2.34
N VAL A 127 9.05 3.41 1.32
CA VAL A 127 9.93 3.41 0.14
C VAL A 127 11.33 3.86 0.52
N THR A 128 11.47 5.03 1.15
CA THR A 128 12.78 5.68 1.33
C THR A 128 13.63 5.08 2.44
N ARG A 129 13.01 4.58 3.52
CA ARG A 129 13.71 4.05 4.70
C ARG A 129 13.75 2.53 4.76
N ALA A 130 12.69 1.86 4.30
CA ALA A 130 12.62 0.40 4.30
C ALA A 130 12.93 -0.23 2.92
N GLY A 131 13.17 0.58 1.88
CA GLY A 131 13.47 0.10 0.53
C GLY A 131 12.28 -0.61 -0.14
N GLN A 132 11.06 -0.34 0.32
CA GLN A 132 9.85 -1.00 -0.17
C GLN A 132 9.46 -0.47 -1.55
N THR A 133 9.10 -1.34 -2.48
CA THR A 133 8.42 -0.93 -3.71
C THR A 133 6.94 -0.74 -3.44
N VAL A 134 6.40 0.45 -3.75
CA VAL A 134 4.96 0.74 -3.64
C VAL A 134 4.41 1.12 -5.01
N VAL A 135 3.34 0.46 -5.42
CA VAL A 135 2.55 0.82 -6.61
C VAL A 135 1.20 1.34 -6.12
N MET A 136 0.95 2.63 -6.33
CA MET A 136 -0.29 3.28 -5.89
C MET A 136 -1.19 3.54 -7.09
N VAL A 137 -2.47 3.20 -6.97
CA VAL A 137 -3.53 3.61 -7.90
C VAL A 137 -4.31 4.74 -7.23
N THR A 138 -4.43 5.87 -7.90
CA THR A 138 -5.19 7.01 -7.38
C THR A 138 -5.65 7.92 -8.52
N HIS A 139 -6.75 8.62 -8.30
CA HIS A 139 -7.21 9.72 -9.15
C HIS A 139 -6.88 11.10 -8.54
N ASP A 140 -6.26 11.14 -7.35
CA ASP A 140 -5.84 12.39 -6.70
C ASP A 140 -4.44 12.82 -7.15
N PRO A 141 -4.30 13.97 -7.84
CA PRO A 141 -3.00 14.48 -8.28
C PRO A 141 -2.04 14.77 -7.12
N ILE A 142 -2.56 15.13 -5.93
CA ILE A 142 -1.75 15.41 -4.74
C ILE A 142 -1.13 14.10 -4.25
N ALA A 143 -1.91 13.01 -4.22
CA ALA A 143 -1.38 11.70 -3.87
C ALA A 143 -0.33 11.24 -4.90
N ALA A 144 -0.62 11.39 -6.20
CA ALA A 144 0.28 11.00 -7.28
C ALA A 144 1.62 11.77 -7.24
N ALA A 145 1.63 13.04 -6.83
CA ALA A 145 2.84 13.85 -6.72
C ALA A 145 3.84 13.35 -5.65
N ASN A 146 3.45 12.39 -4.80
CA ASN A 146 4.35 11.74 -3.85
C ASN A 146 5.15 10.58 -4.44
N ALA A 147 4.89 10.19 -5.70
CA ALA A 147 5.56 9.07 -6.36
C ALA A 147 6.83 9.49 -7.11
N ASP A 148 7.80 8.56 -7.23
CA ASP A 148 9.00 8.77 -8.05
C ASP A 148 8.71 8.64 -9.56
N ARG A 149 7.61 8.00 -9.93
CA ARG A 149 7.13 7.84 -11.31
C ARG A 149 5.62 7.82 -11.34
N VAL A 150 5.03 8.52 -12.28
CA VAL A 150 3.58 8.58 -12.49
C VAL A 150 3.24 8.13 -13.91
N VAL A 151 2.38 7.13 -14.02
CA VAL A 151 1.86 6.64 -15.30
C VAL A 151 0.38 7.00 -15.40
N LEU A 152 0.03 7.85 -16.37
CA LEU A 152 -1.34 8.23 -16.62
C LEU A 152 -1.98 7.29 -17.65
N LEU A 153 -3.09 6.71 -17.24
CA LEU A 153 -3.89 5.79 -18.05
C LEU A 153 -5.21 6.47 -18.46
N ALA A 154 -5.53 6.42 -19.74
CA ALA A 154 -6.84 6.80 -20.25
C ALA A 154 -7.23 5.90 -21.42
N ASP A 155 -8.50 5.49 -21.48
CA ASP A 155 -9.05 4.62 -22.52
C ASP A 155 -8.28 3.31 -22.73
N GLY A 156 -7.76 2.74 -21.62
CA GLY A 156 -6.98 1.49 -21.63
C GLY A 156 -5.56 1.62 -22.21
N ALA A 157 -5.07 2.85 -22.42
CA ALA A 157 -3.73 3.13 -22.95
C ALA A 157 -2.93 4.04 -22.02
N ILE A 158 -1.60 3.88 -22.03
CA ILE A 158 -0.69 4.81 -21.37
C ILE A 158 -0.65 6.11 -22.18
N ARG A 159 -1.03 7.23 -21.56
CA ARG A 159 -0.99 8.57 -22.15
C ARG A 159 0.30 9.30 -21.79
N HIS A 160 0.72 9.21 -20.53
CA HIS A 160 1.96 9.83 -20.06
C HIS A 160 2.70 8.88 -19.13
N ASP A 161 4.02 8.99 -19.13
CA ASP A 161 4.94 8.30 -18.25
C ASP A 161 5.97 9.32 -17.74
N LEU A 162 5.79 9.78 -16.52
CA LEU A 162 6.47 10.94 -15.95
C LEU A 162 7.41 10.50 -14.82
N ALA A 163 8.67 10.90 -14.89
CA ALA A 163 9.66 10.67 -13.85
C ALA A 163 9.65 11.84 -12.86
N ALA A 164 9.42 11.55 -11.58
CA ALA A 164 9.39 12.50 -10.46
C ALA A 164 8.64 13.81 -10.78
N PRO A 165 7.38 13.77 -11.27
CA PRO A 165 6.68 14.96 -11.69
C PRO A 165 6.23 15.80 -10.49
N GLY A 166 6.27 17.13 -10.65
CA GLY A 166 5.60 18.04 -9.74
C GLY A 166 4.07 18.02 -9.93
N LEU A 167 3.35 18.54 -8.93
CA LEU A 167 1.88 18.59 -8.96
C LEU A 167 1.33 19.29 -10.21
N ASP A 168 1.89 20.44 -10.59
CA ASP A 168 1.43 21.22 -11.75
C ASP A 168 1.58 20.42 -13.06
N THR A 169 2.67 19.66 -13.20
CA THR A 169 2.90 18.77 -14.35
C THR A 169 1.85 17.68 -14.43
N ILE A 170 1.48 17.09 -13.29
CA ILE A 170 0.43 16.06 -13.25
C ILE A 170 -0.92 16.66 -13.63
N ILE A 171 -1.28 17.81 -13.05
CA ILE A 171 -2.54 18.50 -13.33
C ILE A 171 -2.63 18.85 -14.83
N ALA A 172 -1.58 19.40 -15.42
CA ALA A 172 -1.54 19.72 -16.84
C ALA A 172 -1.74 18.47 -17.72
N ALA A 173 -1.05 17.38 -17.38
CA ALA A 173 -1.15 16.12 -18.10
C ALA A 173 -2.56 15.49 -18.00
N VAL A 174 -3.20 15.55 -16.84
CA VAL A 174 -4.58 15.05 -16.63
C VAL A 174 -5.60 15.91 -17.37
N SER A 175 -5.41 17.25 -17.40
CA SER A 175 -6.32 18.18 -18.07
C SER A 175 -6.23 18.16 -19.59
N GLY A 176 -5.29 17.40 -20.17
CA GLY A 176 -5.05 17.38 -21.62
C GLY A 176 -4.45 18.70 -22.14
N SER A 177 -4.01 19.60 -21.26
CA SER A 177 -3.29 20.81 -21.63
C SER A 177 -1.86 20.39 -22.00
N ALA A 178 -1.43 20.69 -23.21
CA ALA A 178 -0.08 20.38 -23.69
C ALA A 178 0.96 20.97 -22.72
N VAL A 179 1.89 20.14 -22.26
CA VAL A 179 3.10 20.58 -21.57
C VAL A 179 4.13 20.99 -22.61
#